data_c6541e89a958540bad8522f73393e587
#
_entry.id   c6541e89a958540bad8522f73393e587
#
_cell.length_a   1.000
_cell.length_b   1.000
_cell.length_c   1.000
_cell.angle_alpha   90.00
_cell.angle_beta   90.00
_cell.angle_gamma   90.00
#
_symmetry.space_group_name_H-M   'P 1'
#
loop_
_entity.id
_entity.type
_entity.pdbx_description
1 polymer ?
#
loop_
_entity_poly.entity_id
_entity_poly.type
_entity_poly.pdbx_seq_one_letter_code
_entity_poly.pdbx_strand_id
1 'polypeptide(L)'
;LPEALGHVGIKAVVLNHAEKPLTIAELDATIKRAKEVGLATIVCSDTVEQCRAIAELNPDVMICEPDSLIGTGNSSNEDYIKSTTAAVRSVNPNILIMQAAGVSTGQDVEKIMQLGADGTGGTSGIIKAPSWEAKIVEMMSALVKFK
;
A
#
# COMPACT_ATOMS: atom_id res chain seq x y z
N LEU A 1 -11.05 16.35 12.30
CA LEU A 1 -11.99 16.57 11.20
C LEU A 1 -11.22 16.46 9.87
N PRO A 2 -11.73 15.74 8.87
CA PRO A 2 -11.02 15.56 7.60
C PRO A 2 -10.81 16.87 6.84
N GLU A 3 -11.68 17.85 7.00
CA GLU A 3 -11.52 19.20 6.45
C GLU A 3 -10.24 19.90 6.94
N ALA A 4 -9.87 19.68 8.21
CA ALA A 4 -8.63 20.25 8.77
C ALA A 4 -7.39 19.71 8.07
N LEU A 5 -7.40 18.43 7.64
CA LEU A 5 -6.32 17.84 6.88
C LEU A 5 -6.14 18.52 5.51
N GLY A 6 -7.24 18.79 4.82
CA GLY A 6 -7.20 19.54 3.57
C GLY A 6 -6.66 20.96 3.73
N HIS A 7 -7.05 21.66 4.81
CA HIS A 7 -6.55 23.02 5.10
C HIS A 7 -5.03 23.10 5.32
N VAL A 8 -4.43 22.06 5.91
CA VAL A 8 -2.96 22.01 6.07
C VAL A 8 -2.24 21.39 4.87
N GLY A 9 -2.94 21.17 3.75
CA GLY A 9 -2.34 20.74 2.48
C GLY A 9 -2.20 19.23 2.30
N ILE A 10 -2.74 18.40 3.19
CA ILE A 10 -2.75 16.94 3.03
C ILE A 10 -3.61 16.56 1.83
N LYS A 11 -3.14 15.60 1.03
CA LYS A 11 -3.79 15.13 -0.20
C LYS A 11 -4.34 13.72 -0.12
N ALA A 12 -3.82 12.91 0.81
CA ALA A 12 -4.24 11.52 0.98
C ALA A 12 -4.20 11.11 2.44
N VAL A 13 -4.98 10.08 2.79
CA VAL A 13 -5.01 9.48 4.12
C VAL A 13 -4.79 7.98 4.02
N VAL A 14 -4.04 7.42 4.97
CA VAL A 14 -3.87 5.97 5.12
C VAL A 14 -4.90 5.45 6.11
N LEU A 15 -5.62 4.41 5.74
CA LEU A 15 -6.70 3.82 6.51
C LEU A 15 -6.47 2.32 6.73
N ASN A 16 -7.05 1.78 7.78
CA ASN A 16 -7.05 0.35 8.10
C ASN A 16 -5.66 -0.29 8.22
N HIS A 17 -4.65 0.48 8.66
CA HIS A 17 -3.34 -0.11 8.98
C HIS A 17 -3.46 -1.07 10.18
N ALA A 18 -2.59 -2.09 10.25
CA ALA A 18 -2.57 -3.09 11.32
C ALA A 18 -2.58 -2.50 12.74
N GLU A 19 -1.97 -1.32 12.92
CA GLU A 19 -1.97 -0.58 14.20
C GLU A 19 -3.33 0.01 14.57
N LYS A 20 -4.22 0.23 13.59
CA LYS A 20 -5.56 0.76 13.80
C LYS A 20 -6.54 0.19 12.77
N PRO A 21 -6.93 -1.08 12.92
CA PRO A 21 -7.89 -1.71 12.04
C PRO A 21 -9.29 -1.10 12.21
N LEU A 22 -10.04 -1.08 11.12
CA LEU A 22 -11.43 -0.60 11.06
C LEU A 22 -12.37 -1.75 10.69
N THR A 23 -13.61 -1.68 11.15
CA THR A 23 -14.65 -2.53 10.60
C THR A 23 -14.96 -2.12 9.15
N ILE A 24 -15.53 -3.01 8.35
CA ILE A 24 -15.93 -2.71 6.97
C ILE A 24 -16.88 -1.52 6.91
N ALA A 25 -17.80 -1.40 7.86
CA ALA A 25 -18.75 -0.27 7.92
C ALA A 25 -18.06 1.08 8.21
N GLU A 26 -17.12 1.08 9.15
CA GLU A 26 -16.32 2.28 9.45
C GLU A 26 -15.43 2.67 8.28
N LEU A 27 -14.83 1.68 7.61
CA LEU A 27 -13.96 1.89 6.47
C LEU A 27 -14.74 2.48 5.29
N ASP A 28 -15.91 1.92 4.95
CA ASP A 28 -16.80 2.45 3.91
C ASP A 28 -17.19 3.92 4.18
N ALA A 29 -17.66 4.20 5.41
CA ALA A 29 -18.02 5.55 5.80
C ALA A 29 -16.82 6.52 5.73
N THR A 30 -15.63 6.07 6.13
CA THR A 30 -14.41 6.88 6.14
C THR A 30 -13.91 7.17 4.72
N ILE A 31 -13.92 6.17 3.82
CA ILE A 31 -13.57 6.34 2.40
C ILE A 31 -14.50 7.36 1.74
N LYS A 32 -15.82 7.21 1.92
CA LYS A 32 -16.81 8.15 1.38
C LYS A 32 -16.55 9.56 1.88
N ARG A 33 -16.35 9.72 3.19
CA ARG A 33 -16.09 11.02 3.79
C ARG A 33 -14.79 11.66 3.32
N ALA A 34 -13.71 10.88 3.18
CA ALA A 34 -12.44 11.36 2.64
C ALA A 34 -12.62 11.92 1.22
N LYS A 35 -13.32 11.19 0.36
CA LYS A 35 -13.62 11.62 -1.03
C LYS A 35 -14.47 12.91 -1.08
N GLU A 36 -15.47 13.05 -0.22
CA GLU A 36 -16.28 14.28 -0.14
C GLU A 36 -15.46 15.53 0.15
N VAL A 37 -14.38 15.41 0.91
CA VAL A 37 -13.48 16.54 1.24
C VAL A 37 -12.23 16.62 0.34
N GLY A 38 -12.20 15.83 -0.73
CA GLY A 38 -11.12 15.88 -1.73
C GLY A 38 -9.82 15.21 -1.30
N LEU A 39 -9.86 14.26 -0.35
CA LEU A 39 -8.71 13.48 0.07
C LEU A 39 -8.72 12.13 -0.66
N ALA A 40 -7.58 11.77 -1.24
CA ALA A 40 -7.36 10.42 -1.74
C ALA A 40 -7.25 9.41 -0.57
N THR A 41 -7.66 8.17 -0.82
CA THR A 41 -7.68 7.10 0.17
C THR A 41 -6.66 6.02 -0.17
N ILE A 42 -5.81 5.69 0.80
CA ILE A 42 -4.83 4.59 0.73
C ILE A 42 -5.23 3.59 1.81
N VAL A 43 -5.66 2.39 1.42
CA VAL A 43 -6.24 1.42 2.37
C VAL A 43 -5.37 0.18 2.48
N CYS A 44 -4.96 -0.15 3.71
CA CYS A 44 -4.19 -1.35 3.99
C CYS A 44 -5.09 -2.59 4.06
N SER A 45 -4.56 -3.73 3.60
CA SER A 45 -5.22 -5.03 3.61
C SER A 45 -4.21 -6.15 3.78
N ASP A 46 -4.57 -7.17 4.57
CA ASP A 46 -3.70 -8.27 4.97
C ASP A 46 -3.87 -9.50 4.05
N THR A 47 -5.07 -10.05 3.95
CA THR A 47 -5.33 -11.30 3.21
C THR A 47 -5.95 -11.07 1.84
N VAL A 48 -5.93 -12.11 0.99
CA VAL A 48 -6.56 -12.07 -0.35
C VAL A 48 -8.05 -11.76 -0.25
N GLU A 49 -8.73 -12.33 0.76
CA GLU A 49 -10.16 -12.10 1.02
C GLU A 49 -10.43 -10.67 1.45
N GLN A 50 -9.58 -10.12 2.33
CA GLN A 50 -9.66 -8.70 2.72
C GLN A 50 -9.40 -7.79 1.53
N CYS A 51 -8.37 -8.08 0.72
CA CYS A 51 -8.08 -7.31 -0.48
C CYS A 51 -9.31 -7.22 -1.40
N ARG A 52 -9.98 -8.33 -1.63
CA ARG A 52 -11.19 -8.38 -2.45
C ARG A 52 -12.33 -7.56 -1.84
N ALA A 53 -12.61 -7.77 -0.55
CA ALA A 53 -13.70 -7.08 0.15
C ALA A 53 -13.49 -5.56 0.20
N ILE A 54 -12.26 -5.12 0.44
CA ILE A 54 -11.90 -3.70 0.50
C ILE A 54 -11.93 -3.06 -0.90
N ALA A 55 -11.55 -3.79 -1.94
CA ALA A 55 -11.62 -3.28 -3.32
C ALA A 55 -13.05 -2.91 -3.74
N GLU A 56 -14.09 -3.60 -3.23
CA GLU A 56 -15.51 -3.26 -3.44
C GLU A 56 -15.89 -1.88 -2.87
N LEU A 57 -15.14 -1.38 -1.88
CA LEU A 57 -15.35 -0.04 -1.32
C LEU A 57 -14.72 1.06 -2.19
N ASN A 58 -14.03 0.66 -3.26
CA ASN A 58 -13.45 1.54 -4.27
C ASN A 58 -12.49 2.61 -3.70
N PRO A 59 -11.43 2.24 -2.92
CA PRO A 59 -10.38 3.18 -2.54
C PRO A 59 -9.55 3.62 -3.76
N ASP A 60 -8.79 4.69 -3.64
CA ASP A 60 -7.91 5.14 -4.73
C ASP A 60 -6.65 4.28 -4.83
N VAL A 61 -6.10 3.88 -3.69
CA VAL A 61 -4.91 3.03 -3.58
C VAL A 61 -5.15 1.93 -2.54
N MET A 62 -4.65 0.74 -2.79
CA MET A 62 -4.57 -0.32 -1.79
C MET A 62 -3.12 -0.69 -1.49
N ILE A 63 -2.80 -0.85 -0.21
CA ILE A 63 -1.53 -1.45 0.25
C ILE A 63 -1.85 -2.88 0.67
N CYS A 64 -1.34 -3.85 -0.08
CA CYS A 64 -1.43 -5.27 0.26
C CYS A 64 -0.17 -5.63 1.07
N GLU A 65 -0.35 -5.94 2.33
CA GLU A 65 0.73 -6.15 3.28
C GLU A 65 0.32 -7.21 4.31
N PRO A 66 1.00 -8.38 4.37
CA PRO A 66 0.71 -9.37 5.42
C PRO A 66 1.08 -8.81 6.79
N ASP A 67 0.12 -8.65 7.68
CA ASP A 67 0.33 -8.10 9.04
C ASP A 67 1.44 -8.85 9.79
N SER A 68 1.54 -10.17 9.60
CA SER A 68 2.55 -11.02 10.23
C SER A 68 3.99 -10.74 9.78
N LEU A 69 4.18 -10.04 8.67
CA LEU A 69 5.50 -9.70 8.14
C LEU A 69 5.94 -8.27 8.44
N ILE A 70 5.04 -7.44 8.96
CA ILE A 70 5.35 -6.04 9.29
C ILE A 70 6.49 -5.98 10.32
N GLY A 71 7.55 -5.26 10.01
CA GLY A 71 8.70 -5.06 10.89
C GLY A 71 9.68 -6.24 10.99
N THR A 72 9.40 -7.40 10.38
CA THR A 72 10.26 -8.59 10.44
C THR A 72 11.48 -8.51 9.52
N GLY A 73 11.45 -7.67 8.50
CA GLY A 73 12.47 -7.59 7.45
C GLY A 73 12.33 -8.68 6.36
N ASN A 74 11.33 -9.54 6.46
CA ASN A 74 11.03 -10.56 5.45
C ASN A 74 10.00 -10.01 4.46
N SER A 75 10.32 -10.04 3.17
CA SER A 75 9.38 -9.60 2.13
C SER A 75 8.31 -10.65 1.86
N SER A 76 7.17 -10.19 1.35
CA SER A 76 6.05 -11.04 0.91
C SER A 76 6.52 -12.02 -0.17
N ASN A 77 5.98 -13.24 -0.14
CA ASN A 77 6.27 -14.23 -1.18
C ASN A 77 5.52 -13.89 -2.49
N GLU A 78 5.95 -14.51 -3.58
CA GLU A 78 5.37 -14.24 -4.92
C GLU A 78 3.90 -14.61 -5.03
N ASP A 79 3.49 -15.71 -4.40
CA ASP A 79 2.11 -16.19 -4.47
C ASP A 79 1.16 -15.21 -3.77
N TYR A 80 1.59 -14.63 -2.66
CA TYR A 80 0.83 -13.56 -1.99
C TYR A 80 0.70 -12.33 -2.89
N ILE A 81 1.80 -11.84 -3.46
CA ILE A 81 1.80 -10.66 -4.33
C ILE A 81 0.89 -10.88 -5.55
N LYS A 82 1.00 -12.04 -6.21
CA LYS A 82 0.19 -12.38 -7.39
C LYS A 82 -1.30 -12.50 -7.03
N SER A 83 -1.61 -13.22 -5.95
CA SER A 83 -3.00 -13.49 -5.58
C SER A 83 -3.73 -12.26 -5.07
N THR A 84 -3.09 -11.41 -4.26
CA THR A 84 -3.68 -10.14 -3.80
C THR A 84 -3.84 -9.15 -4.94
N THR A 85 -2.84 -9.01 -5.81
CA THR A 85 -2.93 -8.18 -7.02
C THR A 85 -4.08 -8.63 -7.92
N ALA A 86 -4.20 -9.93 -8.20
CA ALA A 86 -5.29 -10.48 -9.01
C ALA A 86 -6.66 -10.27 -8.34
N ALA A 87 -6.74 -10.43 -7.02
CA ALA A 87 -7.98 -10.21 -6.26
C ALA A 87 -8.49 -8.78 -6.41
N VAL A 88 -7.63 -7.77 -6.23
CA VAL A 88 -7.99 -6.36 -6.39
C VAL A 88 -8.37 -6.04 -7.84
N ARG A 89 -7.53 -6.45 -8.80
CA ARG A 89 -7.79 -6.21 -10.24
C ARG A 89 -9.09 -6.83 -10.73
N SER A 90 -9.49 -7.99 -10.19
CA SER A 90 -10.75 -8.65 -10.55
C SER A 90 -12.00 -7.88 -10.12
N VAL A 91 -11.88 -7.01 -9.10
CA VAL A 91 -12.96 -6.16 -8.61
C VAL A 91 -12.93 -4.81 -9.31
N ASN A 92 -11.81 -4.11 -9.25
CA ASN A 92 -11.65 -2.82 -9.92
C ASN A 92 -10.21 -2.62 -10.43
N PRO A 93 -10.00 -2.66 -11.76
CA PRO A 93 -8.68 -2.52 -12.35
C PRO A 93 -8.07 -1.11 -12.23
N ASN A 94 -8.85 -0.10 -11.82
CA ASN A 94 -8.39 1.27 -11.68
C ASN A 94 -7.80 1.58 -10.30
N ILE A 95 -7.95 0.69 -9.32
CA ILE A 95 -7.32 0.86 -8.01
C ILE A 95 -5.81 0.67 -8.18
N LEU A 96 -5.02 1.64 -7.73
CA LEU A 96 -3.57 1.49 -7.68
C LEU A 96 -3.18 0.52 -6.56
N ILE A 97 -2.32 -0.43 -6.87
CA ILE A 97 -1.91 -1.49 -5.95
C ILE A 97 -0.45 -1.29 -5.54
N MET A 98 -0.23 -1.10 -4.26
CA MET A 98 1.08 -1.14 -3.64
C MET A 98 1.23 -2.48 -2.90
N GLN A 99 2.38 -3.12 -3.08
CA GLN A 99 2.76 -4.29 -2.29
C GLN A 99 3.80 -3.87 -1.28
N ALA A 100 3.61 -4.24 -0.02
CA ALA A 100 4.49 -3.88 1.08
C ALA A 100 4.86 -5.11 1.94
N ALA A 101 5.36 -4.88 3.11
CA ALA A 101 6.04 -5.79 4.03
C ALA A 101 7.46 -6.18 3.61
N GLY A 102 8.39 -5.84 4.49
CA GLY A 102 9.79 -6.28 4.45
C GLY A 102 10.63 -5.75 3.28
N VAL A 103 10.11 -4.84 2.49
CA VAL A 103 10.81 -4.24 1.35
C VAL A 103 12.01 -3.43 1.84
N SER A 104 13.20 -3.82 1.44
CA SER A 104 14.45 -3.25 1.97
C SER A 104 15.57 -3.08 0.94
N THR A 105 15.41 -3.62 -0.26
CA THR A 105 16.41 -3.58 -1.33
C THR A 105 15.81 -3.19 -2.67
N GLY A 106 16.66 -2.74 -3.61
CA GLY A 106 16.25 -2.52 -5.01
C GLY A 106 15.76 -3.81 -5.69
N GLN A 107 16.27 -4.98 -5.29
CA GLN A 107 15.80 -6.26 -5.81
C GLN A 107 14.37 -6.57 -5.36
N ASP A 108 14.00 -6.25 -4.12
CA ASP A 108 12.61 -6.37 -3.66
C ASP A 108 11.68 -5.50 -4.51
N VAL A 109 12.11 -4.26 -4.79
CA VAL A 109 11.35 -3.33 -5.64
C VAL A 109 11.17 -3.92 -7.05
N GLU A 110 12.25 -4.38 -7.70
CA GLU A 110 12.18 -4.98 -9.04
C GLU A 110 11.21 -6.18 -9.06
N LYS A 111 11.33 -7.08 -8.09
CA LYS A 111 10.47 -8.26 -7.98
C LYS A 111 8.99 -7.88 -7.87
N ILE A 112 8.66 -6.94 -7.01
CA ILE A 112 7.28 -6.49 -6.78
C ILE A 112 6.69 -5.88 -8.05
N MET A 113 7.43 -5.02 -8.72
CA MET A 113 6.98 -4.38 -9.96
C MET A 113 6.81 -5.40 -11.10
N GLN A 114 7.72 -6.40 -11.23
CA GLN A 114 7.60 -7.49 -12.20
C GLN A 114 6.34 -8.34 -11.98
N LEU A 115 5.86 -8.44 -10.74
CA LEU A 115 4.67 -9.21 -10.37
C LEU A 115 3.36 -8.42 -10.55
N GLY A 116 3.42 -7.20 -11.10
CA GLY A 116 2.25 -6.43 -11.54
C GLY A 116 1.69 -5.42 -10.54
N ALA A 117 2.43 -5.09 -9.49
CA ALA A 117 2.08 -3.96 -8.63
C ALA A 117 2.33 -2.62 -9.34
N ASP A 118 1.58 -1.58 -8.97
CA ASP A 118 1.77 -0.21 -9.45
C ASP A 118 2.83 0.54 -8.62
N GLY A 119 3.14 0.03 -7.43
CA GLY A 119 4.11 0.63 -6.54
C GLY A 119 4.49 -0.27 -5.38
N THR A 120 5.43 0.21 -4.60
CA THR A 120 5.88 -0.44 -3.37
C THR A 120 6.38 0.60 -2.37
N GLY A 121 6.57 0.18 -1.13
CA GLY A 121 7.12 1.02 -0.08
C GLY A 121 7.66 0.21 1.08
N GLY A 122 8.51 0.85 1.87
CA GLY A 122 9.07 0.25 3.07
C GLY A 122 9.49 1.34 4.05
N THR A 123 9.23 1.13 5.33
CA THR A 123 9.64 2.04 6.41
C THR A 123 10.94 1.57 7.03
N SER A 124 10.95 0.38 7.62
CA SER A 124 12.10 -0.13 8.38
C SER A 124 13.32 -0.40 7.48
N GLY A 125 13.12 -0.81 6.24
CA GLY A 125 14.19 -1.03 5.26
C GLY A 125 14.96 0.25 4.92
N ILE A 126 14.31 1.40 4.99
CA ILE A 126 14.93 2.71 4.76
C ILE A 126 15.50 3.28 6.06
N ILE A 127 14.69 3.35 7.11
CA ILE A 127 15.07 4.03 8.37
C ILE A 127 16.25 3.34 9.07
N LYS A 128 16.35 2.00 9.00
CA LYS A 128 17.42 1.21 9.60
C LYS A 128 18.68 1.13 8.72
N ALA A 129 18.64 1.66 7.49
CA ALA A 129 19.80 1.64 6.61
C ALA A 129 20.90 2.60 7.11
N PRO A 130 22.19 2.26 6.91
CA PRO A 130 23.30 3.14 7.29
C PRO A 130 23.27 4.52 6.62
N SER A 131 22.72 4.59 5.40
CA SER A 131 22.48 5.82 4.66
C SER A 131 21.10 5.77 4.02
N TRP A 132 20.20 6.62 4.46
CA TRP A 132 18.85 6.73 3.91
C TRP A 132 18.87 7.18 2.46
N GLU A 133 19.71 8.17 2.14
CA GLU A 133 19.87 8.68 0.78
C GLU A 133 20.31 7.57 -0.19
N ALA A 134 21.37 6.85 0.15
CA ALA A 134 21.85 5.75 -0.68
C ALA A 134 20.78 4.66 -0.85
N LYS A 135 20.04 4.34 0.21
CA LYS A 135 18.96 3.35 0.18
C LYS A 135 17.80 3.81 -0.71
N ILE A 136 17.37 5.05 -0.60
CA ILE A 136 16.33 5.62 -1.45
C ILE A 136 16.77 5.63 -2.92
N VAL A 137 18.02 6.06 -3.20
CA VAL A 137 18.57 6.04 -4.56
C VAL A 137 18.61 4.62 -5.13
N GLU A 138 19.04 3.62 -4.35
CA GLU A 138 19.01 2.20 -4.74
C GLU A 138 17.60 1.76 -5.15
N MET A 139 16.59 2.00 -4.29
CA MET A 139 15.21 1.59 -4.53
C MET A 139 14.59 2.35 -5.71
N MET A 140 14.83 3.65 -5.81
CA MET A 140 14.34 4.47 -6.94
C MET A 140 14.98 4.04 -8.27
N SER A 141 16.26 3.69 -8.27
CA SER A 141 16.95 3.20 -9.47
C SER A 141 16.37 1.87 -9.97
N ALA A 142 15.87 1.04 -9.07
CA ALA A 142 15.14 -0.17 -9.42
C ALA A 142 13.76 0.16 -10.03
N LEU A 143 13.03 1.10 -9.42
CA LEU A 143 11.68 1.47 -9.81
C LEU A 143 11.62 2.10 -11.22
N VAL A 144 12.58 2.94 -11.59
CA VAL A 144 12.58 3.64 -12.89
C VAL A 144 12.73 2.72 -14.09
N LYS A 145 13.11 1.45 -13.89
CA LYS A 145 13.15 0.45 -14.96
C LYS A 145 11.78 0.04 -15.48
N PHE A 146 10.71 0.36 -14.75
CA PHE A 146 9.32 -0.01 -15.03
C PHE A 146 8.44 1.17 -15.52
N LYS A 147 9.08 2.20 -16.04
CA LYS A 147 8.39 3.34 -16.68
C LYS A 147 8.03 3.05 -18.13
#